data_b43b085cf7375b3707f1a851f8a3af09
#
_entry.id   b43b085cf7375b3707f1a851f8a3af09
#
_cell.length_a   1.000
_cell.length_b   1.000
_cell.length_c   1.000
_cell.angle_alpha   90.00
_cell.angle_beta   90.00
_cell.angle_gamma   90.00
#
_symmetry.space_group_name_H-M   'P 1'
#
loop_
_entity.id
_entity.type
_entity.pdbx_description
1 polymer ?
#
loop_
_entity_poly.entity_id
_entity_poly.type
_entity_poly.pdbx_seq_one_letter_code
_entity_poly.pdbx_strand_id
1 'polypeptide(L)' 'MVNKEALDKIKILEQEYMENWGRSVDYTVIPIEMTQEKMVEVLERIKDTGESVLVGFNRINNQPE' A
#
# COMPACT_ATOMS: atom_id res chain seq x y z
N MET A 1 -14.60 1.12 -12.62
CA MET A 1 -14.37 -0.28 -12.94
C MET A 1 -13.33 -0.87 -12.01
N VAL A 2 -13.59 -2.05 -11.48
CA VAL A 2 -12.69 -2.69 -10.53
C VAL A 2 -11.56 -3.40 -11.27
N ASN A 3 -10.32 -3.13 -10.89
CA ASN A 3 -9.17 -3.83 -11.46
C ASN A 3 -8.87 -5.06 -10.61
N LYS A 4 -9.26 -6.21 -11.13
CA LYS A 4 -9.16 -7.48 -10.43
C LYS A 4 -7.71 -7.87 -10.14
N GLU A 5 -6.82 -7.59 -11.08
CA GLU A 5 -5.40 -7.89 -10.91
C GLU A 5 -4.79 -7.06 -9.78
N ALA A 6 -5.18 -5.79 -9.71
CA ALA A 6 -4.70 -4.93 -8.64
C ALA A 6 -5.21 -5.41 -7.28
N LEU A 7 -6.47 -5.83 -7.22
CA LEU A 7 -7.03 -6.35 -5.98
C LEU A 7 -6.32 -7.61 -5.51
N ASP A 8 -6.00 -8.50 -6.44
CA ASP A 8 -5.27 -9.73 -6.10
C ASP A 8 -3.87 -9.40 -5.57
N LYS A 9 -3.19 -8.46 -6.21
CA LYS A 9 -1.88 -8.02 -5.75
C LYS A 9 -1.95 -7.37 -4.38
N ILE A 10 -3.00 -6.57 -4.14
CA ILE A 10 -3.20 -5.93 -2.84
C ILE A 10 -3.31 -6.99 -1.74
N LYS A 11 -4.08 -8.04 -1.97
CA LYS A 11 -4.24 -9.11 -0.99
C LYS A 11 -2.92 -9.80 -0.69
N ILE A 12 -2.14 -10.09 -1.73
CA ILE A 12 -0.83 -10.73 -1.56
C ILE A 12 0.11 -9.83 -0.77
N LEU A 13 0.13 -8.54 -1.12
CA LEU A 13 1.01 -7.59 -0.46
C LEU A 13 0.60 -7.35 0.99
N GLU A 14 -0.70 -7.34 1.27
CA GLU A 14 -1.18 -7.24 2.64
C GLU A 14 -0.68 -8.41 3.48
N GLN A 15 -0.74 -9.60 2.91
CA GLN A 15 -0.28 -10.79 3.61
C GLN A 15 1.23 -10.74 3.85
N GLU A 16 2.00 -10.33 2.85
CA GLU A 16 3.44 -10.18 3.00
C GLU A 16 3.78 -9.15 4.07
N TYR A 17 3.06 -8.05 4.11
CA TYR A 17 3.26 -7.04 5.13
C TYR A 17 3.04 -7.62 6.52
N MET A 18 1.95 -8.37 6.71
CA MET A 18 1.64 -8.99 7.99
C MET A 18 2.73 -10.00 8.39
N GLU A 19 3.22 -10.78 7.43
CA GLU A 19 4.26 -11.77 7.71
C GLU A 19 5.59 -11.10 8.08
N ASN A 20 5.92 -10.01 7.40
CA ASN A 20 7.18 -9.31 7.62
C ASN A 20 7.18 -8.51 8.91
N TRP A 21 6.05 -7.92 9.28
CA TRP A 21 6.00 -6.93 10.35
C TRP A 21 5.11 -7.33 11.52
N GLY A 22 4.40 -8.45 11.40
CA GLY A 22 3.55 -8.96 12.48
C GLY A 22 2.33 -8.12 12.79
N ARG A 23 1.89 -7.32 11.82
CA ARG A 23 0.70 -6.48 11.99
C ARG A 23 0.01 -6.27 10.65
N SER A 24 -1.28 -5.94 10.71
CA SER A 24 -2.08 -5.72 9.51
C SER A 24 -1.81 -4.33 8.93
N VAL A 25 -2.05 -4.19 7.63
CA VAL A 25 -2.01 -2.88 6.98
C VAL A 25 -3.15 -2.02 7.53
N ASP A 26 -2.84 -0.78 7.85
CA ASP A 26 -3.83 0.15 8.41
C ASP A 26 -4.50 0.94 7.30
N TYR A 27 -5.81 0.72 7.14
CA TYR A 27 -6.59 1.41 6.12
C TYR A 27 -7.43 2.55 6.65
N THR A 28 -7.28 2.90 7.93
CA THR A 28 -8.13 3.95 8.52
C THR A 28 -7.79 5.35 8.02
N VAL A 29 -6.61 5.53 7.46
CA VAL A 29 -6.14 6.84 6.98
C VAL A 29 -5.79 6.80 5.50
N ILE A 30 -6.66 6.20 4.69
CA ILE A 30 -6.44 6.12 3.25
C ILE A 30 -6.90 7.41 2.59
N PRO A 31 -6.02 8.07 1.79
CA PRO A 31 -6.46 9.26 1.03
C PRO A 31 -7.56 8.92 0.04
N ILE A 32 -8.50 9.85 -0.12
CA ILE A 32 -9.63 9.67 -1.03
C ILE A 32 -9.15 9.48 -2.47
N GLU A 33 -8.05 10.11 -2.83
CA GLU A 33 -7.51 10.09 -4.18
C GLU A 33 -6.74 8.81 -4.53
N MET A 34 -6.58 7.90 -3.58
CA MET A 34 -5.79 6.70 -3.82
C MET A 34 -6.54 5.71 -4.71
N THR A 35 -5.97 5.41 -5.87
CA THR A 35 -6.51 4.40 -6.77
C THR A 35 -6.01 3.02 -6.36
N GLN A 36 -6.57 1.96 -6.96
CA GLN A 36 -6.11 0.60 -6.70
C GLN A 36 -4.67 0.41 -7.15
N GLU A 37 -4.31 0.98 -8.30
CA GLU A 37 -2.94 0.91 -8.80
C GLU A 37 -1.97 1.62 -7.88
N LYS A 38 -2.36 2.77 -7.34
CA LYS A 38 -1.53 3.49 -6.38
C LYS A 38 -1.39 2.69 -5.09
N MET A 39 -2.46 2.03 -4.66
CA MET A 39 -2.40 1.18 -3.47
C MET A 39 -1.38 0.06 -3.64
N VAL A 40 -1.31 -0.55 -4.84
CA VAL A 40 -0.31 -1.58 -5.10
C VAL A 40 1.10 -1.01 -4.94
N GLU A 41 1.35 0.18 -5.50
CA GLU A 41 2.66 0.82 -5.37
C GLU A 41 3.01 1.09 -3.90
N VAL A 42 2.04 1.61 -3.16
CA VAL A 42 2.26 1.91 -1.74
C VAL A 42 2.58 0.65 -0.95
N LEU A 43 1.79 -0.40 -1.16
CA LEU A 43 1.99 -1.65 -0.44
C LEU A 43 3.32 -2.31 -0.79
N GLU A 44 3.72 -2.24 -2.06
CA GLU A 44 5.02 -2.76 -2.46
C GLU A 44 6.17 -2.05 -1.75
N ARG A 45 5.99 -0.76 -1.50
CA ARG A 45 6.99 0.01 -0.77
C ARG A 45 6.97 -0.31 0.72
N ILE A 46 5.79 -0.27 1.35
CA ILE A 46 5.72 -0.38 2.80
C ILE A 46 5.96 -1.80 3.32
N LYS A 47 5.77 -2.81 2.48
CA LYS A 47 6.07 -4.17 2.91
C LYS A 47 7.55 -4.35 3.22
N ASP A 48 8.41 -3.52 2.65
CA ASP A 48 9.84 -3.55 2.90
C ASP A 48 10.26 -2.60 4.01
N THR A 49 9.49 -1.52 4.24
CA THR A 49 9.86 -0.48 5.19
C THR A 49 9.09 -0.55 6.50
N GLY A 50 7.92 -1.18 6.51
CA GLY A 50 7.06 -1.23 7.68
C GLY A 50 6.30 0.05 7.95
N GLU A 51 6.29 0.99 7.01
CA GLU A 51 5.59 2.26 7.15
C GLU A 51 4.08 2.06 7.03
N SER A 52 3.31 3.07 7.46
CA SER A 52 1.86 3.06 7.27
C SER A 52 1.52 3.38 5.81
N VAL A 53 0.28 3.07 5.41
CA VAL A 53 -0.18 3.37 4.06
C VAL A 53 -0.08 4.87 3.78
N LEU A 54 -0.49 5.70 4.74
CA LEU A 54 -0.44 7.15 4.55
C LEU A 54 0.99 7.64 4.34
N VAL A 55 1.92 7.16 5.13
CA VAL A 55 3.33 7.56 5.01
C VAL A 55 3.89 7.10 3.68
N GLY A 56 3.62 5.85 3.29
CA GLY A 56 4.09 5.33 2.00
C GLY A 56 3.52 6.11 0.83
N PHE A 57 2.23 6.44 0.88
CA PHE A 57 1.58 7.22 -0.16
C PHE A 57 2.21 8.61 -0.28
N ASN A 58 2.44 9.28 0.84
CA ASN A 58 3.03 10.61 0.84
C ASN A 58 4.46 10.59 0.29
N ARG A 59 5.23 9.58 0.63
CA ARG A 59 6.61 9.48 0.14
C ARG A 59 6.66 9.27 -1.37
N ILE A 60 5.75 8.46 -1.90
CA ILE A 60 5.69 8.23 -3.34
C ILE A 60 5.30 9.50 -4.08
N ASN A 61 4.29 10.22 -3.56
CA ASN A 61 3.81 11.43 -4.22
C ASN A 61 4.76 12.62 -4.10
N ASN A 62 5.56 12.67 -3.03
CA ASN A 62 6.47 13.79 -2.79
C ASN A 62 7.92 13.46 -3.12
N GLN A 63 8.15 12.33 -3.78
CA GLN A 63 9.48 11.92 -4.15
C GLN A 63 10.05 12.86 -5.20
N PRO A 64 11.21 13.45 -4.98
CA PRO A 64 11.83 14.31 -5.99
C PRO A 64 12.32 13.49 -7.17
N GLU A 65 12.14 14.06 -8.31
CA GLU A 65 12.56 13.43 -9.55
C GLU A 65 14.06 13.64 -9.77
#